data_0473a7c8621e36a431e0ffb9205c2d8c
#
_entry.id   0473a7c8621e36a431e0ffb9205c2d8c
#
_cell.length_a   1.000
_cell.length_b   1.000
_cell.length_c   1.000
_cell.angle_alpha   90.00
_cell.angle_beta   90.00
_cell.angle_gamma   90.00
#
_symmetry.space_group_name_H-M   'P 1'
#
loop_
_entity.id
_entity.type
_entity.pdbx_description
1 polymer ?
#
loop_
_entity_poly.entity_id
_entity_poly.type
_entity_poly.pdbx_seq_one_letter_code
_entity_poly.pdbx_strand_id
1 'polypeptide(L)'
;MIRVVAAVIERQGWLLICQRRRGDLFELKWEFPGGKLRAGETPRAGLARELREELGCSAARIGPEICRTRHRYEQFGGCVEIHFFAAGKLWPAPRNLSFERMVWSRPCDLPRYDFLPADRALVARLARGELSRRLRTVSSVRHPLPALVR
;
A
#
# COMPACT_ATOMS: atom_id res chain seq x y z
N MET A 1 -10.90 12.76 13.20
CA MET A 1 -10.31 12.36 11.90
C MET A 1 -9.63 11.01 12.05
N ILE A 2 -9.93 10.07 11.18
CA ILE A 2 -9.28 8.76 11.15
C ILE A 2 -7.96 8.91 10.40
N ARG A 3 -6.86 8.51 11.03
CA ARG A 3 -5.53 8.52 10.40
C ARG A 3 -5.15 7.10 9.96
N VAL A 4 -4.77 6.99 8.71
CA VAL A 4 -4.39 5.73 8.06
C VAL A 4 -2.98 5.86 7.49
N VAL A 5 -2.22 4.78 7.54
CA VAL A 5 -0.92 4.66 6.89
C VAL A 5 -0.98 3.56 5.85
N ALA A 6 -0.31 3.75 4.74
CA ALA A 6 -0.25 2.76 3.67
C ALA A 6 1.14 2.74 3.04
N ALA A 7 1.53 1.58 2.53
CA ALA A 7 2.82 1.36 1.89
C ALA A 7 2.68 1.20 0.39
N VAL A 8 3.45 1.98 -0.37
CA VAL A 8 3.69 1.74 -1.78
C VAL A 8 4.98 0.93 -1.89
N ILE A 9 4.85 -0.35 -2.12
CA ILE A 9 5.94 -1.33 -2.10
C ILE A 9 6.36 -1.60 -3.52
N GLU A 10 7.58 -1.19 -3.87
CA GLU A 10 8.16 -1.48 -5.18
C GLU A 10 9.16 -2.62 -5.10
N ARG A 11 9.13 -3.48 -6.12
CA ARG A 11 10.11 -4.53 -6.36
C ARG A 11 10.37 -4.62 -7.85
N GLN A 12 11.57 -4.25 -8.29
CA GLN A 12 11.98 -4.31 -9.69
C GLN A 12 10.99 -3.63 -10.66
N GLY A 13 10.44 -2.48 -10.25
CA GLY A 13 9.47 -1.73 -11.04
C GLY A 13 8.02 -2.17 -10.90
N TRP A 14 7.73 -3.24 -10.15
CA TRP A 14 6.38 -3.71 -9.86
C TRP A 14 5.92 -3.19 -8.50
N LEU A 15 4.63 -2.89 -8.39
CA LEU A 15 4.00 -2.39 -7.17
C LEU A 15 3.03 -3.41 -6.60
N LEU A 16 3.09 -3.60 -5.28
CA LEU A 16 2.19 -4.51 -4.58
C LEU A 16 0.86 -3.84 -4.29
N ILE A 17 -0.23 -4.41 -4.79
CA ILE A 17 -1.59 -3.96 -4.52
C ILE A 17 -2.43 -5.09 -3.95
N CYS A 18 -3.43 -4.74 -3.18
CA CYS A 18 -4.24 -5.67 -2.41
C CYS A 18 -5.72 -5.40 -2.64
N GLN A 19 -6.51 -6.45 -2.73
CA GLN A 19 -7.95 -6.38 -2.89
C GLN A 19 -8.63 -6.70 -1.56
N ARG A 20 -9.54 -5.85 -1.14
CA ARG A 20 -10.33 -6.03 0.07
C ARG A 20 -11.23 -7.25 -0.06
N ARG A 21 -11.38 -7.99 1.05
CA ARG A 21 -12.16 -9.21 1.07
C ARG A 21 -13.63 -8.96 0.78
N ARG A 22 -14.24 -9.94 0.14
CA ARG A 22 -15.69 -10.03 -0.01
C ARG A 22 -16.31 -10.05 1.40
N GLY A 23 -17.36 -9.25 1.61
CA GLY A 23 -18.01 -9.07 2.90
C GLY A 23 -17.44 -7.96 3.78
N ASP A 24 -16.25 -7.45 3.48
CA ASP A 24 -15.68 -6.30 4.16
C ASP A 24 -16.32 -4.99 3.67
N LEU A 25 -16.15 -3.94 4.45
CA LEU A 25 -16.50 -2.59 3.99
C LEU A 25 -15.66 -2.26 2.75
N PHE A 26 -16.32 -1.69 1.71
CA PHE A 26 -15.71 -1.48 0.38
C PHE A 26 -15.16 -2.78 -0.23
N GLU A 27 -15.94 -3.84 -0.13
CA GLU A 27 -15.54 -5.15 -0.65
C GLU A 27 -15.04 -5.10 -2.09
N LEU A 28 -14.01 -5.89 -2.38
CA LEU A 28 -13.39 -6.07 -3.69
C LEU A 28 -12.75 -4.82 -4.30
N LYS A 29 -12.71 -3.69 -3.57
CA LYS A 29 -11.90 -2.54 -3.95
C LYS A 29 -10.43 -2.84 -3.74
N TRP A 30 -9.60 -2.24 -4.59
CA TRP A 30 -8.15 -2.34 -4.46
C TRP A 30 -7.60 -1.20 -3.63
N GLU A 31 -6.50 -1.49 -2.94
CA GLU A 31 -5.81 -0.56 -2.05
C GLU A 31 -4.32 -0.92 -1.93
N PHE A 32 -3.56 -0.05 -1.31
CA PHE A 32 -2.22 -0.36 -0.86
C PHE A 32 -2.27 -0.92 0.57
N PRO A 33 -1.37 -1.85 0.93
CA PRO A 33 -1.39 -2.45 2.27
C PRO A 33 -1.12 -1.39 3.35
N GLY A 34 -1.81 -1.50 4.46
CA GLY A 34 -1.75 -0.56 5.57
C GLY A 34 -3.01 -0.62 6.41
N GLY A 35 -3.19 0.37 7.27
CA GLY A 35 -4.37 0.42 8.13
C GLY A 35 -4.39 1.63 9.05
N LYS A 36 -5.33 1.61 9.99
CA LYS A 36 -5.55 2.69 10.94
C LYS A 36 -4.42 2.77 11.95
N LEU A 37 -3.96 3.99 12.22
CA LEU A 37 -3.05 4.23 13.34
C LEU A 37 -3.77 4.02 14.67
N ARG A 38 -3.08 3.40 15.61
CA ARG A 38 -3.50 3.29 17.01
C ARG A 38 -3.10 4.56 17.77
N ALA A 39 -3.78 4.82 18.89
CA ALA A 39 -3.42 5.95 19.75
C ALA A 39 -1.95 5.85 20.19
N GLY A 40 -1.22 6.97 20.08
CA GLY A 40 0.20 7.05 20.46
C GLY A 40 1.19 6.41 19.48
N GLU A 41 0.72 5.79 18.41
CA GLU A 41 1.55 5.18 17.39
C GLU A 41 2.09 6.22 16.41
N THR A 42 3.39 6.16 16.11
CA THR A 42 3.93 6.95 15.00
C THR A 42 3.50 6.34 13.67
N PRO A 43 3.42 7.12 12.58
CA PRO A 43 3.09 6.57 11.27
C PRO A 43 3.98 5.40 10.85
N ARG A 44 5.29 5.50 11.07
CA ARG A 44 6.24 4.44 10.71
C ARG A 44 6.04 3.17 11.54
N ALA A 45 5.84 3.31 12.84
CA ALA A 45 5.58 2.17 13.73
C ALA A 45 4.25 1.49 13.37
N GLY A 46 3.22 2.28 13.10
CA GLY A 46 1.93 1.75 12.67
C GLY A 46 2.02 1.01 11.34
N LEU A 47 2.74 1.56 10.38
CA LEU A 47 2.92 0.90 9.10
C LEU A 47 3.70 -0.42 9.25
N ALA A 48 4.78 -0.43 10.02
CA ALA A 48 5.54 -1.67 10.28
C ALA A 48 4.65 -2.74 10.91
N ARG A 49 3.79 -2.36 11.85
CA ARG A 49 2.81 -3.27 12.48
C ARG A 49 1.83 -3.82 11.45
N GLU A 50 1.25 -2.95 10.61
CA GLU A 50 0.29 -3.37 9.57
C GLU A 50 0.93 -4.33 8.55
N LEU A 51 2.15 -4.06 8.12
CA LEU A 51 2.86 -4.94 7.18
C LEU A 51 3.12 -6.33 7.80
N ARG A 52 3.37 -6.39 9.11
CA ARG A 52 3.48 -7.67 9.82
C ARG A 52 2.14 -8.41 9.89
N GLU A 53 1.07 -7.70 10.24
CA GLU A 53 -0.26 -8.29 10.39
C GLU A 53 -0.85 -8.74 9.07
N GLU A 54 -0.70 -7.95 8.01
CA GLU A 54 -1.34 -8.21 6.72
C GLU A 54 -0.50 -9.04 5.76
N LEU A 55 0.82 -8.90 5.81
CA LEU A 55 1.74 -9.52 4.85
C LEU A 55 2.74 -10.49 5.49
N GLY A 56 2.74 -10.63 6.80
CA GLY A 56 3.68 -11.49 7.51
C GLY A 56 5.14 -11.01 7.48
N CYS A 57 5.38 -9.75 7.16
CA CYS A 57 6.73 -9.20 7.11
C CYS A 57 7.14 -8.70 8.48
N SER A 58 8.20 -9.29 9.06
CA SER A 58 8.74 -8.89 10.36
C SER A 58 9.72 -7.72 10.25
N ALA A 59 10.23 -7.43 9.06
CA ALA A 59 11.10 -6.31 8.77
C ALA A 59 10.75 -5.68 7.44
N ALA A 60 10.84 -4.35 7.36
CA ALA A 60 10.65 -3.57 6.15
C ALA A 60 11.45 -2.28 6.23
N ARG A 61 11.99 -1.83 5.10
CA ARG A 61 12.54 -0.49 5.01
C ARG A 61 11.40 0.47 4.65
N ILE A 62 11.03 1.33 5.59
CA ILE A 62 10.02 2.36 5.37
C ILE A 62 10.76 3.65 5.01
N GLY A 63 10.58 4.09 3.79
CA GLY A 63 11.22 5.27 3.22
C GLY A 63 10.42 6.55 3.50
N PRO A 64 10.53 7.55 2.61
CA PRO A 64 9.85 8.82 2.79
C PRO A 64 8.35 8.70 2.59
N GLU A 65 7.59 9.60 3.21
CA GLU A 65 6.20 9.86 2.85
C GLU A 65 6.17 10.47 1.44
N ILE A 66 5.46 9.84 0.54
CA ILE A 66 5.42 10.23 -0.86
C ILE A 66 4.13 10.93 -1.26
N CYS A 67 3.07 10.77 -0.45
CA CYS A 67 1.77 11.37 -0.71
C CYS A 67 0.95 11.39 0.57
N ARG A 68 0.08 12.38 0.70
CA ARG A 68 -0.90 12.47 1.77
C ARG A 68 -2.21 12.91 1.18
N THR A 69 -3.28 12.17 1.46
CA THR A 69 -4.61 12.48 0.95
C THR A 69 -5.62 12.57 2.08
N ARG A 70 -6.65 13.36 1.87
CA ARG A 70 -7.83 13.41 2.73
C ARG A 70 -9.05 13.06 1.90
N HIS A 71 -9.90 12.19 2.44
CA HIS A 71 -11.13 11.81 1.77
C HIS A 71 -12.24 11.64 2.80
N ARG A 72 -13.43 12.10 2.47
CA ARG A 72 -14.60 11.91 3.31
C ARG A 72 -15.34 10.67 2.83
N TYR A 73 -15.41 9.69 3.71
CA TYR A 73 -16.23 8.51 3.50
C TYR A 73 -17.48 8.61 4.37
N GLU A 74 -18.63 8.74 3.75
CA GLU A 74 -19.91 8.84 4.48
C GLU A 74 -20.17 7.60 5.35
N GLN A 75 -19.74 6.43 4.87
CA GLN A 75 -19.85 5.16 5.57
C GLN A 75 -19.10 5.14 6.91
N PHE A 76 -18.06 5.98 7.05
CA PHE A 76 -17.33 6.13 8.31
C PHE A 76 -17.79 7.33 9.13
N GLY A 77 -18.73 8.12 8.61
CA GLY A 77 -19.19 9.33 9.28
C GLY A 77 -18.13 10.42 9.43
N GLY A 78 -17.05 10.39 8.66
CA GLY A 78 -15.98 11.33 8.84
C GLY A 78 -14.88 11.33 7.78
N CYS A 79 -13.90 12.17 8.02
CA CYS A 79 -12.74 12.35 7.16
C CYS A 79 -11.64 11.34 7.50
N VAL A 80 -11.06 10.74 6.48
CA VAL A 80 -9.89 9.86 6.58
C VAL A 80 -8.69 10.61 5.99
N GLU A 81 -7.59 10.62 6.73
CA GLU A 81 -6.30 11.11 6.24
C GLU A 81 -5.38 9.92 6.05
N ILE A 82 -4.85 9.75 4.85
CA ILE A 82 -3.95 8.65 4.51
C ILE A 82 -2.56 9.19 4.22
N HIS A 83 -1.57 8.63 4.91
CA HIS A 83 -0.16 8.89 4.71
C HIS A 83 0.43 7.71 3.94
N PHE A 84 0.87 7.94 2.71
CA PHE A 84 1.48 6.91 1.87
C PHE A 84 3.00 7.01 1.96
N PHE A 85 3.65 5.90 2.30
CA PHE A 85 5.10 5.78 2.40
C PHE A 85 5.63 4.85 1.32
N ALA A 86 6.78 5.21 0.73
CA ALA A 86 7.54 4.25 -0.03
C ALA A 86 8.11 3.19 0.93
N ALA A 87 8.01 1.93 0.57
CA ALA A 87 8.56 0.84 1.36
C ALA A 87 9.20 -0.23 0.48
N GLY A 88 10.17 -0.93 1.04
CA GLY A 88 10.87 -1.99 0.34
C GLY A 88 11.63 -2.90 1.30
N LYS A 89 12.45 -3.80 0.75
CA LYS A 89 13.26 -4.75 1.52
C LYS A 89 12.47 -5.48 2.59
N LEU A 90 11.28 -5.96 2.23
CA LEU A 90 10.41 -6.69 3.14
C LEU A 90 10.98 -8.10 3.40
N TRP A 91 10.99 -8.49 4.66
CA TRP A 91 11.42 -9.81 5.10
C TRP A 91 10.49 -10.39 6.17
N PRO A 92 10.09 -11.66 6.08
CA PRO A 92 10.15 -12.50 4.87
C PRO A 92 9.34 -11.90 3.71
N ALA A 93 9.42 -12.52 2.54
CA ALA A 93 8.67 -12.05 1.37
C ALA A 93 7.17 -11.93 1.70
N PRO A 94 6.46 -10.90 1.17
CA PRO A 94 5.06 -10.69 1.48
C PRO A 94 4.18 -11.91 1.20
N ARG A 95 3.31 -12.23 2.16
CA ARG A 95 2.29 -13.28 2.06
C ARG A 95 0.93 -12.66 2.25
N ASN A 96 -0.07 -13.19 1.59
CA ASN A 96 -1.45 -12.72 1.75
C ASN A 96 -2.09 -13.31 3.02
N LEU A 97 -2.16 -12.53 4.08
CA LEU A 97 -2.80 -12.91 5.35
C LEU A 97 -4.17 -12.24 5.56
N SER A 98 -4.54 -11.25 4.74
CA SER A 98 -5.69 -10.38 5.04
C SER A 98 -6.58 -10.03 3.86
N PHE A 99 -6.19 -10.36 2.64
CA PHE A 99 -6.84 -9.85 1.43
C PHE A 99 -7.54 -10.95 0.62
N GLU A 100 -8.51 -10.57 -0.20
CA GLU A 100 -9.09 -11.44 -1.21
C GLU A 100 -8.02 -11.86 -2.22
N ARG A 101 -7.27 -10.87 -2.74
CA ARG A 101 -6.16 -11.06 -3.68
C ARG A 101 -5.03 -10.10 -3.38
N MET A 102 -3.84 -10.51 -3.73
CA MET A 102 -2.62 -9.72 -3.67
C MET A 102 -1.89 -9.87 -5.00
N VAL A 103 -1.58 -8.76 -5.65
CA VAL A 103 -1.03 -8.73 -7.01
C VAL A 103 0.14 -7.77 -7.09
N TRP A 104 1.18 -8.15 -7.83
CA TRP A 104 2.21 -7.23 -8.29
C TRP A 104 1.78 -6.66 -9.63
N SER A 105 1.68 -5.34 -9.74
CA SER A 105 1.24 -4.64 -10.93
C SER A 105 2.32 -3.69 -11.43
N ARG A 106 2.41 -3.54 -12.74
CA ARG A 106 3.18 -2.43 -13.30
C ARG A 106 2.46 -1.11 -13.00
N PRO A 107 3.20 -0.01 -12.76
CA PRO A 107 2.58 1.27 -12.50
C PRO A 107 1.57 1.71 -13.57
N CYS A 108 1.88 1.51 -14.84
CA CYS A 108 1.00 1.90 -15.95
C CYS A 108 -0.31 1.10 -16.00
N ASP A 109 -0.37 -0.06 -15.34
CA ASP A 109 -1.57 -0.91 -15.31
C ASP A 109 -2.47 -0.63 -14.10
N LEU A 110 -2.01 0.15 -13.12
CA LEU A 110 -2.80 0.47 -11.92
C LEU A 110 -4.20 1.02 -12.22
N PRO A 111 -4.40 1.90 -13.22
CA PRO A 111 -5.73 2.41 -13.52
C PRO A 111 -6.76 1.36 -13.95
N ARG A 112 -6.34 0.14 -14.26
CA ARG A 112 -7.24 -0.97 -14.61
C ARG A 112 -7.94 -1.58 -13.39
N TYR A 113 -7.43 -1.30 -12.19
CA TYR A 113 -7.98 -1.83 -10.94
C TYR A 113 -8.93 -0.81 -10.32
N ASP A 114 -10.00 -1.31 -9.71
CA ASP A 114 -11.02 -0.49 -9.05
C ASP A 114 -10.54 -0.10 -7.65
N PHE A 115 -9.71 0.93 -7.57
CA PHE A 115 -9.17 1.43 -6.32
C PHE A 115 -10.19 2.17 -5.47
N LEU A 116 -9.97 2.16 -4.15
CA LEU A 116 -10.67 3.04 -3.22
C LEU A 116 -10.54 4.50 -3.70
N PRO A 117 -11.60 5.31 -3.55
CA PRO A 117 -11.56 6.71 -3.99
C PRO A 117 -10.38 7.52 -3.45
N ALA A 118 -10.01 7.32 -2.18
CA ALA A 118 -8.89 8.03 -1.57
C ALA A 118 -7.52 7.75 -2.23
N ASP A 119 -7.38 6.63 -2.93
CA ASP A 119 -6.12 6.18 -3.54
C ASP A 119 -5.98 6.62 -4.99
N ARG A 120 -7.06 7.06 -5.64
CA ARG A 120 -7.08 7.29 -7.08
C ARG A 120 -6.13 8.38 -7.57
N ALA A 121 -5.98 9.46 -6.81
CA ALA A 121 -5.04 10.52 -7.16
C ALA A 121 -3.59 10.03 -7.15
N LEU A 122 -3.23 9.25 -6.14
CA LEU A 122 -1.91 8.61 -6.06
C LEU A 122 -1.71 7.60 -7.20
N VAL A 123 -2.70 6.77 -7.48
CA VAL A 123 -2.67 5.80 -8.58
C VAL A 123 -2.38 6.49 -9.91
N ALA A 124 -3.03 7.62 -10.18
CA ALA A 124 -2.78 8.38 -11.41
C ALA A 124 -1.34 8.90 -11.49
N ARG A 125 -0.77 9.37 -10.39
CA ARG A 125 0.61 9.84 -10.33
C ARG A 125 1.61 8.70 -10.52
N LEU A 126 1.37 7.58 -9.87
CA LEU A 126 2.19 6.36 -10.01
C LEU A 126 2.17 5.85 -11.45
N ALA A 127 1.01 5.83 -12.09
CA ALA A 127 0.84 5.40 -13.47
C ALA A 127 1.62 6.25 -14.46
N ARG A 128 1.80 7.55 -14.18
CA ARG A 128 2.59 8.48 -14.98
C ARG A 128 4.09 8.43 -14.69
N GLY A 129 4.53 7.64 -13.70
CA GLY A 129 5.94 7.53 -13.33
C GLY A 129 6.48 8.68 -12.50
N GLU A 130 5.64 9.57 -11.99
CA GLU A 130 6.08 10.78 -11.25
C GLU A 130 6.85 10.48 -9.96
N LEU A 131 6.61 9.33 -9.33
CA LEU A 131 7.19 8.95 -8.04
C LEU A 131 8.28 7.88 -8.14
N SER A 132 8.70 7.52 -9.34
CA SER A 132 9.63 6.41 -9.59
C SER A 132 10.96 6.54 -8.83
N ARG A 133 11.53 7.74 -8.75
CA ARG A 133 12.80 7.97 -8.03
C ARG A 133 12.67 7.69 -6.54
N ARG A 134 11.60 8.18 -5.91
CA ARG A 134 11.37 8.00 -4.47
C ARG A 134 11.16 6.54 -4.11
N LEU A 135 10.48 5.80 -4.98
CA LEU A 135 10.26 4.36 -4.79
C LEU A 135 11.56 3.58 -4.91
N ARG A 136 12.42 3.91 -5.87
CA ARG A 136 13.71 3.24 -6.05
C ARG A 136 14.67 3.41 -4.87
N THR A 137 14.55 4.48 -4.08
CA THR A 137 15.42 4.68 -2.92
C THR A 137 15.27 3.62 -1.85
N VAL A 138 14.16 2.91 -1.80
CA VAL A 138 13.88 1.86 -0.80
C VAL A 138 13.90 0.45 -1.38
N SER A 139 13.87 0.28 -2.70
CA SER A 139 13.70 -1.01 -3.38
C SER A 139 15.00 -1.66 -3.86
N SER A 140 16.16 -1.10 -3.55
CA SER A 140 17.47 -1.51 -4.11
C SER A 140 17.93 -2.90 -3.62
N VAL A 141 17.21 -3.96 -3.95
CA VAL A 141 17.69 -5.33 -3.80
C VAL A 141 17.46 -6.09 -5.10
N ARG A 142 18.55 -6.61 -5.64
CA ARG A 142 18.56 -7.52 -6.79
C ARG A 142 18.11 -8.92 -6.33
N HIS A 143 16.83 -9.11 -6.09
CA HIS A 143 16.25 -10.44 -5.95
C HIS A 143 15.26 -10.66 -7.09
N PRO A 144 15.26 -11.85 -7.71
CA PRO A 144 14.27 -12.13 -8.73
C PRO A 144 12.87 -12.03 -8.13
N LEU A 145 11.93 -11.49 -8.90
CA LEU A 145 10.54 -11.49 -8.52
C LEU A 145 10.10 -12.94 -8.28
N PRO A 146 9.35 -13.22 -7.20
CA PRO A 146 8.63 -14.47 -7.12
C PRO A 146 7.74 -14.58 -8.35
N ALA A 147 7.53 -15.82 -8.81
CA ALA A 147 6.64 -16.08 -9.92
C ALA A 147 5.34 -15.30 -9.72
N LEU A 148 4.93 -14.56 -10.77
CA LEU A 148 3.70 -13.78 -10.78
C LEU A 148 2.54 -14.67 -10.36
N VAL A 149 2.00 -14.43 -9.18
CA VAL A 149 0.68 -14.94 -8.82
C VAL A 149 -0.31 -14.05 -9.56
N ARG A 150 -0.70 -14.52 -10.72
CA ARG A 150 -1.78 -13.89 -11.50
C ARG A 150 -3.13 -14.26 -10.87
#